data_455155d864106a0e93f1232db68e3482
#
_entry.id   455155d864106a0e93f1232db68e3482
#
_cell.length_a   1.000
_cell.length_b   1.000
_cell.length_c   1.000
_cell.angle_alpha   90.00
_cell.angle_beta   90.00
_cell.angle_gamma   90.00
#
_symmetry.space_group_name_H-M   'P 1'
#
loop_
_entity.id
_entity.type
_entity.pdbx_description
1 polymer ?
#
loop_
_entity_poly.entity_id
_entity_poly.type
_entity_poly.pdbx_seq_one_letter_code
_entity_poly.pdbx_strand_id
1 'polypeptide(L)'
;MESYNEYELISHSKLADCTMFIVDMVYRPMHLHKELELCVVLSGSCRVSTDRHGVEAGPGEVLLFDAGSSHELCASGVPARLLTLQISNSFCARFYPQIRSIRFGCRGLSACLLPERLTALRRAMLLALRAYLRDTPEAPFACMAQVNEIFAILLSDTPYRVLSDTENMTQTRNAERMHRILHYLETHYSEPVRLSEIAEREGLTQTYLSHLFREQLHIPFQDYLARLRLEAAMLLLRQSDTTLTDAAYACGFSDPKYLNRSFQKNLGMSPRQWLQENRPDPSRAPSAEDPRTAQRILTPDECRALLDALEIP
;
A
#
# COMPACT_ATOMS: atom_id res chain seq x y z
N MET A 1 -1.52 21.40 7.66
CA MET A 1 -2.13 20.08 7.91
C MET A 1 -2.10 19.37 6.58
N GLU A 2 -1.03 18.59 6.34
CA GLU A 2 -0.82 17.89 5.07
C GLU A 2 -1.76 16.69 5.00
N SER A 3 -2.55 16.62 3.94
CA SER A 3 -3.48 15.55 3.67
C SER A 3 -2.70 14.31 3.21
N TYR A 4 -2.74 13.25 3.98
CA TYR A 4 -2.19 11.95 3.60
C TYR A 4 -3.16 11.24 2.66
N ASN A 5 -2.70 10.94 1.45
CA ASN A 5 -3.48 10.35 0.37
C ASN A 5 -3.30 8.82 0.35
N GLU A 6 -4.37 8.05 0.20
CA GLU A 6 -4.36 6.61 -0.09
C GLU A 6 -3.97 6.26 -1.54
N TYR A 7 -3.87 7.25 -2.41
CA TYR A 7 -2.93 7.22 -3.52
C TYR A 7 -1.61 7.73 -2.96
N GLU A 8 -0.73 6.83 -2.62
CA GLU A 8 0.58 7.18 -2.13
C GLU A 8 1.35 7.89 -3.23
N LEU A 9 1.42 9.22 -3.17
CA LEU A 9 2.41 9.98 -3.91
C LEU A 9 3.77 9.65 -3.28
N ILE A 10 4.39 8.59 -3.82
CA ILE A 10 5.71 8.18 -3.40
C ILE A 10 6.68 9.27 -3.81
N SER A 11 7.10 10.06 -2.84
CA SER A 11 8.16 11.05 -3.02
C SER A 11 9.49 10.32 -3.00
N HIS A 12 10.11 10.15 -4.16
CA HIS A 12 11.47 9.65 -4.29
C HIS A 12 12.47 10.73 -3.82
N SER A 13 12.56 10.92 -2.52
CA SER A 13 13.34 12.02 -1.94
C SER A 13 14.85 11.84 -2.02
N LYS A 14 15.34 10.60 -2.11
CA LYS A 14 16.77 10.27 -2.09
C LYS A 14 17.31 9.77 -3.43
N LEU A 15 16.53 8.94 -4.14
CA LEU A 15 16.84 8.45 -5.48
C LEU A 15 15.65 8.70 -6.40
N ALA A 16 15.88 9.19 -7.60
CA ALA A 16 14.83 9.69 -8.50
C ALA A 16 13.74 8.68 -8.86
N ASP A 17 14.01 7.39 -8.88
CA ASP A 17 13.08 6.36 -9.35
C ASP A 17 12.90 5.21 -8.35
N CYS A 18 13.36 5.37 -7.10
CA CYS A 18 13.36 4.31 -6.13
C CYS A 18 13.16 4.83 -4.71
N THR A 19 12.26 4.21 -3.97
CA THR A 19 12.07 4.41 -2.53
C THR A 19 12.17 3.08 -1.81
N MET A 20 12.88 3.07 -0.68
CA MET A 20 13.02 1.87 0.17
C MET A 20 12.82 2.22 1.63
N PHE A 21 12.10 1.37 2.33
CA PHE A 21 11.87 1.50 3.77
C PHE A 21 11.56 0.14 4.40
N ILE A 22 11.67 0.06 5.72
CA ILE A 22 11.14 -1.04 6.51
C ILE A 22 9.96 -0.52 7.31
N VAL A 23 8.89 -1.30 7.36
CA VAL A 23 7.65 -0.95 8.04
C VAL A 23 7.19 -2.08 8.96
N ASP A 24 6.80 -1.75 10.19
CA ASP A 24 6.00 -2.60 11.06
C ASP A 24 4.53 -2.32 10.75
N MET A 25 3.85 -3.26 10.10
CA MET A 25 2.51 -3.11 9.56
C MET A 25 1.53 -4.01 10.29
N VAL A 26 0.44 -3.44 10.78
CA VAL A 26 -0.73 -4.16 11.28
C VAL A 26 -1.82 -4.22 10.21
N TYR A 27 -2.09 -3.07 9.58
CA TYR A 27 -3.09 -2.96 8.53
C TYR A 27 -2.73 -1.83 7.56
N ARG A 28 -2.80 -2.13 6.27
CA ARG A 28 -2.75 -1.18 5.18
C ARG A 28 -4.01 -1.38 4.33
N PRO A 29 -4.92 -0.39 4.28
CA PRO A 29 -6.16 -0.51 3.52
C PRO A 29 -5.91 -0.66 2.01
N MET A 30 -6.96 -1.01 1.28
CA MET A 30 -6.90 -1.14 -0.18
C MET A 30 -6.43 0.17 -0.81
N HIS A 31 -5.27 0.13 -1.43
CA HIS A 31 -4.63 1.26 -2.09
C HIS A 31 -4.00 0.85 -3.42
N LEU A 32 -3.58 1.81 -4.20
CA LEU A 32 -2.82 1.61 -5.44
C LEU A 32 -1.85 2.77 -5.65
N HIS A 33 -0.76 2.51 -6.36
CA HIS A 33 0.25 3.49 -6.72
C HIS A 33 0.82 3.21 -8.13
N LYS A 34 1.60 4.14 -8.68
CA LYS A 34 2.16 4.03 -10.05
C LYS A 34 3.44 3.18 -10.12
N GLU A 35 4.00 2.85 -9.00
CA GLU A 35 5.25 2.13 -8.86
C GLU A 35 5.02 0.62 -8.94
N LEU A 36 6.03 -0.10 -9.40
CA LEU A 36 6.19 -1.52 -9.10
C LEU A 36 6.61 -1.63 -7.64
N GLU A 37 5.96 -2.49 -6.86
CA GLU A 37 6.32 -2.69 -5.47
C GLU A 37 6.73 -4.14 -5.20
N LEU A 38 7.80 -4.29 -4.44
CA LEU A 38 8.27 -5.56 -3.87
C LEU A 38 8.32 -5.44 -2.36
N CYS A 39 7.72 -6.42 -1.66
CA CYS A 39 7.78 -6.51 -0.20
C CYS A 39 8.35 -7.85 0.25
N VAL A 40 9.46 -7.83 1.01
CA VAL A 40 9.96 -9.03 1.71
C VAL A 40 9.38 -9.06 3.11
N VAL A 41 8.72 -10.15 3.48
CA VAL A 41 8.31 -10.39 4.87
C VAL A 41 9.55 -10.76 5.69
N LEU A 42 10.01 -9.87 6.56
CA LEU A 42 11.17 -10.11 7.43
C LEU A 42 10.78 -10.87 8.70
N SER A 43 9.63 -10.55 9.28
CA SER A 43 9.06 -11.26 10.44
C SER A 43 7.56 -11.06 10.54
N GLY A 44 6.87 -11.91 11.32
CA GLY A 44 5.42 -11.94 11.35
C GLY A 44 4.84 -12.57 10.09
N SER A 45 3.55 -12.38 9.87
CA SER A 45 2.86 -12.83 8.65
C SER A 45 1.73 -11.87 8.30
N CYS A 46 1.37 -11.81 7.03
CA CYS A 46 0.28 -10.97 6.57
C CYS A 46 -0.55 -11.64 5.47
N ARG A 47 -1.83 -11.33 5.50
CA ARG A 47 -2.74 -11.61 4.40
C ARG A 47 -2.70 -10.45 3.40
N VAL A 48 -2.52 -10.81 2.14
CA VAL A 48 -2.58 -9.89 1.01
C VAL A 48 -3.87 -10.12 0.26
N SER A 49 -4.67 -9.09 0.10
CA SER A 49 -5.88 -9.11 -0.74
C SER A 49 -5.63 -8.22 -1.96
N THR A 50 -5.71 -8.78 -3.16
CA THR A 50 -5.56 -8.01 -4.41
C THR A 50 -6.83 -8.05 -5.25
N ASP A 51 -7.41 -9.25 -5.39
CA ASP A 51 -8.63 -9.52 -6.10
C ASP A 51 -9.57 -10.31 -5.17
N ARG A 52 -10.21 -11.33 -5.72
CA ARG A 52 -11.12 -12.21 -4.97
C ARG A 52 -10.42 -13.22 -4.06
N HIS A 53 -9.09 -13.30 -4.13
CA HIS A 53 -8.29 -14.28 -3.40
C HIS A 53 -7.28 -13.58 -2.49
N GLY A 54 -7.25 -13.97 -1.22
CA GLY A 54 -6.21 -13.58 -0.29
C GLY A 54 -5.04 -14.58 -0.36
N VAL A 55 -3.81 -14.07 -0.29
CA VAL A 55 -2.59 -14.86 -0.16
C VAL A 55 -2.02 -14.62 1.23
N GLU A 56 -1.70 -15.69 1.98
CA GLU A 56 -0.94 -15.57 3.22
C GLU A 56 0.55 -15.57 2.91
N ALA A 57 1.25 -14.59 3.45
CA ALA A 57 2.69 -14.42 3.30
C ALA A 57 3.36 -14.47 4.67
N GLY A 58 4.28 -15.41 4.83
CA GLY A 58 5.11 -15.57 6.03
C GLY A 58 6.55 -15.11 5.82
N PRO A 59 7.41 -15.24 6.86
CA PRO A 59 8.81 -14.82 6.79
C PRO A 59 9.56 -15.42 5.61
N GLY A 60 10.26 -14.57 4.86
CA GLY A 60 10.99 -14.94 3.66
C GLY A 60 10.18 -14.91 2.37
N GLU A 61 8.84 -14.77 2.41
CA GLU A 61 8.05 -14.54 1.21
C GLU A 61 8.38 -13.17 0.60
N VAL A 62 8.36 -13.11 -0.72
CA VAL A 62 8.46 -11.86 -1.47
C VAL A 62 7.17 -11.63 -2.24
N LEU A 63 6.51 -10.55 -1.91
CA LEU A 63 5.29 -10.08 -2.58
C LEU A 63 5.66 -9.14 -3.72
N LEU A 64 4.91 -9.21 -4.82
CA LEU A 64 5.09 -8.38 -6.00
C LEU A 64 3.76 -7.74 -6.39
N PHE A 65 3.74 -6.42 -6.50
CA PHE A 65 2.60 -5.65 -6.95
C PHE A 65 2.97 -4.82 -8.19
N ASP A 66 2.25 -5.07 -9.27
CA ASP A 66 2.42 -4.29 -10.50
C ASP A 66 1.96 -2.85 -10.31
N ALA A 67 2.55 -1.96 -11.07
CA ALA A 67 2.13 -0.57 -11.16
C ALA A 67 0.63 -0.43 -11.46
N GLY A 68 -0.08 0.34 -10.65
CA GLY A 68 -1.53 0.53 -10.74
C GLY A 68 -2.35 -0.67 -10.27
N SER A 69 -1.74 -1.66 -9.62
CA SER A 69 -2.44 -2.80 -9.03
C SER A 69 -2.88 -2.46 -7.62
N SER A 70 -4.17 -2.54 -7.35
CA SER A 70 -4.71 -2.35 -6.00
C SER A 70 -4.38 -3.53 -5.09
N HIS A 71 -4.03 -3.24 -3.85
CA HIS A 71 -3.72 -4.25 -2.84
C HIS A 71 -4.00 -3.76 -1.43
N GLU A 72 -4.30 -4.70 -0.55
CA GLU A 72 -4.54 -4.50 0.87
C GLU A 72 -3.67 -5.49 1.64
N LEU A 73 -3.10 -5.05 2.75
CA LEU A 73 -2.25 -5.85 3.61
C LEU A 73 -2.81 -5.86 5.03
N CYS A 74 -2.98 -7.03 5.61
CA CYS A 74 -3.46 -7.20 6.98
C CYS A 74 -2.57 -8.21 7.71
N ALA A 75 -1.93 -7.81 8.81
CA ALA A 75 -1.12 -8.72 9.61
C ALA A 75 -1.98 -9.82 10.25
N SER A 76 -1.42 -11.03 10.34
CA SER A 76 -2.07 -12.20 10.92
C SER A 76 -1.56 -12.38 12.36
N GLY A 77 -2.21 -11.72 13.32
CA GLY A 77 -1.90 -11.79 14.74
C GLY A 77 -0.94 -10.70 15.23
N VAL A 78 0.37 -10.87 15.05
CA VAL A 78 1.37 -9.86 15.42
C VAL A 78 1.70 -8.96 14.22
N PRO A 79 2.20 -7.72 14.42
CA PRO A 79 2.62 -6.86 13.32
C PRO A 79 3.60 -7.57 12.39
N ALA A 80 3.38 -7.47 11.10
CA ALA A 80 4.29 -7.96 10.07
C ALA A 80 5.36 -6.91 9.78
N ARG A 81 6.64 -7.30 9.81
CA ARG A 81 7.75 -6.43 9.40
C ARG A 81 8.09 -6.68 7.95
N LEU A 82 7.96 -5.65 7.14
CA LEU A 82 8.15 -5.72 5.70
C LEU A 82 9.30 -4.80 5.28
N LEU A 83 10.23 -5.33 4.46
CA LEU A 83 11.12 -4.50 3.64
C LEU A 83 10.41 -4.21 2.33
N THR A 84 10.12 -2.95 2.07
CA THR A 84 9.43 -2.49 0.87
C THR A 84 10.40 -1.76 -0.07
N LEU A 85 10.31 -2.09 -1.35
CA LEU A 85 10.98 -1.43 -2.46
C LEU A 85 9.93 -1.00 -3.48
N GLN A 86 9.82 0.31 -3.72
CA GLN A 86 8.93 0.90 -4.71
C GLN A 86 9.77 1.50 -5.83
N ILE A 87 9.49 1.09 -7.07
CA ILE A 87 10.29 1.46 -8.26
C ILE A 87 9.38 2.11 -9.29
N SER A 88 9.77 3.32 -9.74
CA SER A 88 9.07 4.02 -10.81
C SER A 88 9.03 3.20 -12.11
N ASN A 89 7.90 3.24 -12.80
CA ASN A 89 7.76 2.67 -14.15
C ASN A 89 8.73 3.25 -15.19
N SER A 90 9.36 4.38 -14.88
CA SER A 90 10.35 5.02 -15.74
C SER A 90 11.78 4.56 -15.50
N PHE A 91 12.04 3.81 -14.43
CA PHE A 91 13.36 3.44 -13.95
C PHE A 91 14.32 3.00 -15.08
N CYS A 92 14.01 1.97 -15.82
CA CYS A 92 14.88 1.48 -16.89
C CYS A 92 14.34 1.79 -18.30
N ALA A 93 13.33 2.64 -18.43
CA ALA A 93 12.67 2.91 -19.71
C ALA A 93 13.57 3.53 -20.78
N ARG A 94 14.71 4.13 -20.40
CA ARG A 94 15.69 4.67 -21.35
C ARG A 94 16.38 3.59 -22.17
N PHE A 95 16.70 2.44 -21.55
CA PHE A 95 17.37 1.32 -22.24
C PHE A 95 16.45 0.12 -22.49
N TYR A 96 15.32 0.03 -21.79
CA TYR A 96 14.30 -1.01 -21.95
C TYR A 96 12.89 -0.40 -21.88
N PRO A 97 12.40 0.27 -22.93
CA PRO A 97 11.11 0.95 -22.93
C PRO A 97 9.90 0.05 -22.65
N GLN A 98 9.99 -1.24 -23.01
CA GLN A 98 8.92 -2.22 -22.83
C GLN A 98 8.59 -2.49 -21.38
N ILE A 99 9.45 -2.12 -20.42
CA ILE A 99 9.20 -2.32 -18.98
C ILE A 99 7.86 -1.74 -18.53
N ARG A 100 7.43 -0.63 -19.13
CA ARG A 100 6.17 0.03 -18.83
C ARG A 100 4.93 -0.80 -19.18
N SER A 101 5.10 -1.74 -20.10
CA SER A 101 4.03 -2.62 -20.58
C SER A 101 4.07 -4.01 -19.95
N ILE A 102 5.08 -4.31 -19.14
CA ILE A 102 5.19 -5.60 -18.46
C ILE A 102 4.26 -5.66 -17.27
N ARG A 103 3.56 -6.80 -17.13
CA ARG A 103 2.77 -7.16 -15.95
C ARG A 103 3.12 -8.56 -15.52
N PHE A 104 3.52 -8.70 -14.28
CA PHE A 104 3.89 -9.99 -13.71
C PHE A 104 2.64 -10.77 -13.27
N GLY A 105 2.65 -12.07 -13.54
CA GLY A 105 1.52 -12.95 -13.25
C GLY A 105 1.52 -13.57 -11.84
N CYS A 106 2.46 -13.19 -11.00
CA CYS A 106 2.69 -13.81 -9.69
C CYS A 106 2.63 -12.77 -8.57
N ARG A 107 1.95 -13.07 -7.47
CA ARG A 107 1.84 -12.18 -6.31
C ARG A 107 2.81 -12.57 -5.19
N GLY A 108 2.84 -13.85 -4.82
CA GLY A 108 3.84 -14.43 -3.93
C GLY A 108 4.90 -15.15 -4.76
N LEU A 109 6.13 -14.70 -4.68
CA LEU A 109 7.19 -15.16 -5.59
C LEU A 109 7.72 -16.56 -5.24
N SER A 110 7.49 -17.06 -4.03
CA SER A 110 7.81 -18.45 -3.67
C SER A 110 7.05 -19.49 -4.52
N ALA A 111 5.89 -19.11 -5.06
CA ALA A 111 5.12 -19.97 -5.95
C ALA A 111 5.66 -20.02 -7.39
N CYS A 112 6.53 -19.10 -7.77
CA CYS A 112 7.03 -18.92 -9.12
C CYS A 112 8.54 -19.16 -9.24
N LEU A 113 9.30 -18.77 -8.23
CA LEU A 113 10.76 -18.82 -8.23
C LEU A 113 11.29 -20.07 -7.54
N LEU A 114 12.37 -20.61 -8.06
CA LEU A 114 13.16 -21.63 -7.35
C LEU A 114 13.74 -21.04 -6.05
N PRO A 115 13.95 -21.85 -4.99
CA PRO A 115 14.43 -21.37 -3.68
C PRO A 115 15.74 -20.56 -3.74
N GLU A 116 16.69 -20.97 -4.59
CA GLU A 116 17.95 -20.24 -4.79
C GLU A 116 17.72 -18.86 -5.44
N ARG A 117 16.77 -18.74 -6.38
CA ARG A 117 16.45 -17.48 -7.05
C ARG A 117 15.70 -16.54 -6.11
N LEU A 118 14.79 -17.08 -5.29
CA LEU A 118 14.11 -16.33 -4.23
C LEU A 118 15.12 -15.81 -3.18
N THR A 119 16.13 -16.61 -2.84
CA THR A 119 17.20 -16.21 -1.94
C THR A 119 18.07 -15.11 -2.55
N ALA A 120 18.42 -15.22 -3.84
CA ALA A 120 19.16 -14.17 -4.55
C ALA A 120 18.37 -12.87 -4.62
N LEU A 121 17.06 -12.94 -4.87
CA LEU A 121 16.17 -11.77 -4.89
C LEU A 121 16.12 -11.06 -3.52
N ARG A 122 15.91 -11.83 -2.43
CA ARG A 122 15.92 -11.27 -1.07
C ARG A 122 17.26 -10.61 -0.73
N ARG A 123 18.37 -11.27 -1.09
CA ARG A 123 19.71 -10.72 -0.90
C ARG A 123 19.88 -9.40 -1.66
N ALA A 124 19.47 -9.34 -2.92
CA ALA A 124 19.54 -8.12 -3.71
C ALA A 124 18.72 -6.98 -3.08
N MET A 125 17.50 -7.25 -2.57
CA MET A 125 16.69 -6.27 -1.87
C MET A 125 17.36 -5.75 -0.57
N LEU A 126 17.95 -6.62 0.23
CA LEU A 126 18.66 -6.23 1.46
C LEU A 126 19.93 -5.42 1.15
N LEU A 127 20.70 -5.80 0.13
CA LEU A 127 21.87 -5.05 -0.32
C LEU A 127 21.48 -3.69 -0.93
N ALA A 128 20.37 -3.63 -1.67
CA ALA A 128 19.83 -2.37 -2.17
C ALA A 128 19.48 -1.42 -1.01
N LEU A 129 18.78 -1.90 0.03
CA LEU A 129 18.47 -1.09 1.20
C LEU A 129 19.74 -0.65 1.93
N ARG A 130 20.72 -1.53 2.13
CA ARG A 130 22.00 -1.18 2.77
C ARG A 130 22.70 -0.05 2.00
N ALA A 131 22.71 -0.10 0.67
CA ALA A 131 23.24 0.98 -0.16
C ALA A 131 22.38 2.24 -0.07
N TYR A 132 21.04 2.11 -0.15
CA TYR A 132 20.08 3.23 -0.07
C TYR A 132 20.25 4.05 1.23
N LEU A 133 20.56 3.41 2.35
CA LEU A 133 20.73 4.07 3.65
C LEU A 133 22.09 4.80 3.81
N ARG A 134 23.06 4.57 2.91
CA ARG A 134 24.34 5.29 2.94
C ARG A 134 24.18 6.69 2.36
N ASP A 135 25.06 7.58 2.85
CA ASP A 135 25.15 8.96 2.36
C ASP A 135 26.55 9.19 1.76
N THR A 136 26.87 8.39 0.73
CA THR A 136 28.15 8.44 0.02
C THR A 136 27.91 8.54 -1.50
N PRO A 137 28.83 9.14 -2.27
CA PRO A 137 28.63 9.35 -3.72
C PRO A 137 28.41 8.07 -4.53
N GLU A 138 28.96 6.94 -4.12
CA GLU A 138 28.80 5.64 -4.78
C GLU A 138 27.50 4.91 -4.38
N ALA A 139 26.85 5.29 -3.29
CA ALA A 139 25.68 4.60 -2.77
C ALA A 139 24.51 4.51 -3.78
N PRO A 140 24.17 5.56 -4.55
CA PRO A 140 23.16 5.47 -5.60
C PRO A 140 23.49 4.40 -6.64
N PHE A 141 24.73 4.31 -7.07
CA PHE A 141 25.17 3.31 -8.07
C PHE A 141 25.10 1.89 -7.51
N ALA A 142 25.53 1.69 -6.27
CA ALA A 142 25.43 0.39 -5.60
C ALA A 142 23.97 -0.03 -5.41
N CYS A 143 23.07 0.87 -5.04
CA CYS A 143 21.65 0.61 -4.92
C CYS A 143 21.05 0.22 -6.30
N MET A 144 21.31 1.01 -7.33
CA MET A 144 20.79 0.77 -8.68
C MET A 144 21.33 -0.52 -9.31
N ALA A 145 22.55 -0.94 -8.98
CA ALA A 145 23.08 -2.24 -9.40
C ALA A 145 22.22 -3.40 -8.86
N GLN A 146 21.81 -3.33 -7.58
CA GLN A 146 20.94 -4.33 -6.99
C GLN A 146 19.51 -4.26 -7.54
N VAL A 147 18.99 -3.08 -7.82
CA VAL A 147 17.67 -2.93 -8.47
C VAL A 147 17.68 -3.53 -9.87
N ASN A 148 18.75 -3.35 -10.64
CA ASN A 148 18.90 -4.02 -11.96
C ASN A 148 18.98 -5.56 -11.83
N GLU A 149 19.68 -6.08 -10.81
CA GLU A 149 19.70 -7.52 -10.51
C GLU A 149 18.30 -8.05 -10.18
N ILE A 150 17.52 -7.31 -9.38
CA ILE A 150 16.13 -7.66 -9.09
C ILE A 150 15.31 -7.78 -10.39
N PHE A 151 15.41 -6.81 -11.31
CA PHE A 151 14.70 -6.90 -12.59
C PHE A 151 15.19 -8.05 -13.46
N ALA A 152 16.50 -8.33 -13.46
CA ALA A 152 17.04 -9.46 -14.20
C ALA A 152 16.44 -10.80 -13.70
N ILE A 153 16.35 -10.98 -12.38
CA ILE A 153 15.71 -12.15 -11.77
C ILE A 153 14.22 -12.21 -12.15
N LEU A 154 13.48 -11.12 -11.98
CA LEU A 154 12.05 -11.10 -12.28
C LEU A 154 11.76 -11.41 -13.74
N LEU A 155 12.51 -10.82 -14.67
CA LEU A 155 12.29 -11.01 -16.11
C LEU A 155 12.72 -12.40 -16.61
N SER A 156 13.72 -13.02 -15.97
CA SER A 156 14.19 -14.36 -16.35
C SER A 156 13.30 -15.49 -15.81
N ASP A 157 12.81 -15.33 -14.59
CA ASP A 157 12.31 -16.48 -13.83
C ASP A 157 10.84 -16.35 -13.39
N THR A 158 10.24 -15.18 -13.61
CA THR A 158 8.83 -14.93 -13.22
C THR A 158 7.94 -14.86 -14.46
N PRO A 159 6.77 -15.50 -14.49
CA PRO A 159 5.85 -15.36 -15.61
C PRO A 159 5.35 -13.92 -15.71
N TYR A 160 5.43 -13.35 -16.90
CA TYR A 160 4.90 -12.03 -17.20
C TYR A 160 4.21 -11.98 -18.57
N ARG A 161 3.39 -10.97 -18.78
CA ARG A 161 2.84 -10.62 -20.10
C ARG A 161 3.22 -9.21 -20.47
N VAL A 162 3.31 -8.96 -21.77
CA VAL A 162 3.50 -7.60 -22.30
C VAL A 162 2.14 -7.10 -22.76
N LEU A 163 1.71 -5.97 -22.22
CA LEU A 163 0.49 -5.30 -22.67
C LEU A 163 0.70 -4.72 -24.06
N SER A 164 -0.34 -4.78 -24.89
CA SER A 164 -0.41 -3.97 -26.11
C SER A 164 -0.44 -2.46 -25.75
N ASP A 165 -0.06 -1.61 -26.71
CA ASP A 165 -0.10 -0.16 -26.50
C ASP A 165 -1.49 0.33 -26.09
N THR A 166 -2.54 -0.23 -26.69
CA THR A 166 -3.94 0.10 -26.36
C THR A 166 -4.31 -0.30 -24.92
N GLU A 167 -3.93 -1.50 -24.48
CA GLU A 167 -4.15 -1.96 -23.10
C GLU A 167 -3.39 -1.07 -22.12
N ASN A 168 -2.10 -0.79 -22.41
CA ASN A 168 -1.26 0.02 -21.53
C ASN A 168 -1.80 1.46 -21.40
N MET A 169 -2.18 2.09 -22.51
CA MET A 169 -2.82 3.41 -22.50
C MET A 169 -4.13 3.40 -21.70
N THR A 170 -4.94 2.36 -21.84
CA THR A 170 -6.22 2.24 -21.13
C THR A 170 -5.98 2.07 -19.64
N GLN A 171 -5.04 1.20 -19.22
CA GLN A 171 -4.70 1.02 -17.81
C GLN A 171 -4.12 2.29 -17.19
N THR A 172 -3.20 2.97 -17.87
CA THR A 172 -2.63 4.24 -17.40
C THR A 172 -3.73 5.29 -17.19
N ARG A 173 -4.60 5.47 -18.17
CA ARG A 173 -5.72 6.41 -18.08
C ARG A 173 -6.68 6.07 -16.93
N ASN A 174 -6.98 4.79 -16.75
CA ASN A 174 -7.87 4.35 -15.66
C ASN A 174 -7.21 4.54 -14.28
N ALA A 175 -5.91 4.25 -14.14
CA ALA A 175 -5.16 4.50 -12.92
C ALA A 175 -5.11 6.00 -12.57
N GLU A 176 -4.83 6.87 -13.54
CA GLU A 176 -4.84 8.32 -13.34
C GLU A 176 -6.21 8.86 -12.95
N ARG A 177 -7.26 8.33 -13.57
CA ARG A 177 -8.65 8.66 -13.24
C ARG A 177 -8.99 8.22 -11.81
N MET A 178 -8.68 6.97 -11.47
CA MET A 178 -8.90 6.46 -10.11
C MET A 178 -8.15 7.29 -9.07
N HIS A 179 -6.92 7.68 -9.38
CA HIS A 179 -6.16 8.59 -8.52
C HIS A 179 -6.94 9.90 -8.21
N ARG A 180 -7.44 10.60 -9.24
CA ARG A 180 -8.21 11.83 -9.02
C ARG A 180 -9.48 11.59 -8.21
N ILE A 181 -10.15 10.46 -8.46
CA ILE A 181 -11.37 10.08 -7.73
C ILE A 181 -11.06 9.80 -6.26
N LEU A 182 -10.03 9.00 -5.99
CA LEU A 182 -9.65 8.64 -4.63
C LEU A 182 -9.22 9.89 -3.85
N HIS A 183 -8.39 10.73 -4.43
CA HIS A 183 -8.00 12.02 -3.84
C HIS A 183 -9.21 12.91 -3.52
N TYR A 184 -10.19 12.96 -4.43
CA TYR A 184 -11.43 13.70 -4.16
C TYR A 184 -12.20 13.11 -2.98
N LEU A 185 -12.32 11.79 -2.91
CA LEU A 185 -13.00 11.10 -1.81
C LEU A 185 -12.32 11.36 -0.47
N GLU A 186 -10.99 11.29 -0.41
CA GLU A 186 -10.18 11.55 0.79
C GLU A 186 -10.34 12.96 1.32
N THR A 187 -10.50 13.93 0.44
CA THR A 187 -10.66 15.34 0.83
C THR A 187 -12.11 15.71 1.15
N HIS A 188 -13.11 14.92 0.70
CA HIS A 188 -14.53 15.25 0.82
C HIS A 188 -15.37 14.16 1.52
N TYR A 189 -14.75 13.11 2.11
CA TYR A 189 -15.48 11.98 2.70
C TYR A 189 -16.49 12.40 3.77
N SER A 190 -16.25 13.51 4.49
CA SER A 190 -17.15 14.03 5.53
C SER A 190 -18.41 14.69 4.96
N GLU A 191 -18.42 14.99 3.68
CA GLU A 191 -19.55 15.61 2.97
C GLU A 191 -20.49 14.55 2.36
N PRO A 192 -21.70 14.94 1.93
CA PRO A 192 -22.57 14.07 1.13
C PRO A 192 -21.97 13.85 -0.26
N VAL A 193 -21.22 12.76 -0.46
CA VAL A 193 -20.62 12.41 -1.76
C VAL A 193 -21.48 11.38 -2.49
N ARG A 194 -21.82 11.68 -3.76
CA ARG A 194 -22.58 10.80 -4.64
C ARG A 194 -21.76 10.34 -5.83
N LEU A 195 -21.90 9.06 -6.18
CA LEU A 195 -21.19 8.49 -7.34
C LEU A 195 -21.56 9.20 -8.66
N SER A 196 -22.81 9.71 -8.76
CA SER A 196 -23.28 10.48 -9.93
C SER A 196 -22.52 11.79 -10.14
N GLU A 197 -22.21 12.49 -9.05
CA GLU A 197 -21.46 13.76 -9.08
C GLU A 197 -20.01 13.54 -9.52
N ILE A 198 -19.40 12.46 -9.03
CA ILE A 198 -18.02 12.07 -9.44
C ILE A 198 -18.04 11.64 -10.92
N ALA A 199 -19.04 10.89 -11.36
CA ALA A 199 -19.17 10.47 -12.74
C ALA A 199 -19.27 11.67 -13.69
N GLU A 200 -20.09 12.66 -13.35
CA GLU A 200 -20.22 13.91 -14.10
C GLU A 200 -18.89 14.68 -14.19
N ARG A 201 -18.16 14.81 -13.08
CA ARG A 201 -16.85 15.47 -13.04
C ARG A 201 -15.80 14.79 -13.92
N GLU A 202 -15.83 13.46 -14.01
CA GLU A 202 -14.89 12.66 -14.82
C GLU A 202 -15.38 12.44 -16.27
N GLY A 203 -16.54 13.00 -16.64
CA GLY A 203 -17.13 12.85 -17.97
C GLY A 203 -17.57 11.40 -18.26
N LEU A 204 -18.07 10.70 -17.25
CA LEU A 204 -18.47 9.29 -17.31
C LEU A 204 -19.94 9.10 -16.98
N THR A 205 -20.49 7.95 -17.37
CA THR A 205 -21.76 7.50 -16.83
C THR A 205 -21.55 6.89 -15.43
N GLN A 206 -22.55 7.01 -14.55
CA GLN A 206 -22.51 6.41 -13.21
C GLN A 206 -22.30 4.89 -13.27
N THR A 207 -22.91 4.23 -14.27
CA THR A 207 -22.74 2.78 -14.48
C THR A 207 -21.29 2.42 -14.80
N TYR A 208 -20.66 3.15 -15.74
CA TYR A 208 -19.25 2.91 -16.09
C TYR A 208 -18.34 3.14 -14.88
N LEU A 209 -18.53 4.24 -14.14
CA LEU A 209 -17.75 4.53 -12.95
C LEU A 209 -17.92 3.46 -11.86
N SER A 210 -19.15 2.94 -11.67
CA SER A 210 -19.40 1.84 -10.72
C SER A 210 -18.66 0.56 -11.11
N HIS A 211 -18.57 0.24 -12.40
CA HIS A 211 -17.79 -0.90 -12.90
C HIS A 211 -16.30 -0.66 -12.73
N LEU A 212 -15.80 0.51 -13.15
CA LEU A 212 -14.39 0.87 -13.00
C LEU A 212 -13.93 0.79 -11.53
N PHE A 213 -14.76 1.28 -10.61
CA PHE A 213 -14.47 1.23 -9.17
C PHE A 213 -14.32 -0.20 -8.66
N ARG A 214 -15.25 -1.09 -9.05
CA ARG A 214 -15.19 -2.52 -8.71
C ARG A 214 -14.03 -3.25 -9.38
N GLU A 215 -13.72 -2.89 -10.62
CA GLU A 215 -12.61 -3.48 -11.37
C GLU A 215 -11.25 -3.09 -10.78
N GLN A 216 -11.10 -1.82 -10.37
CA GLN A 216 -9.83 -1.29 -9.88
C GLN A 216 -9.60 -1.52 -8.38
N LEU A 217 -10.65 -1.46 -7.55
CA LEU A 217 -10.55 -1.58 -6.09
C LEU A 217 -11.20 -2.84 -5.52
N HIS A 218 -11.87 -3.63 -6.35
CA HIS A 218 -12.58 -4.88 -6.00
C HIS A 218 -13.66 -4.73 -4.92
N ILE A 219 -13.98 -3.49 -4.55
CA ILE A 219 -15.06 -3.16 -3.60
C ILE A 219 -16.02 -2.13 -4.22
N PRO A 220 -17.29 -2.11 -3.82
CA PRO A 220 -18.22 -1.08 -4.23
C PRO A 220 -17.81 0.31 -3.68
N PHE A 221 -18.14 1.36 -4.45
CA PHE A 221 -17.93 2.76 -4.05
C PHE A 221 -18.43 3.09 -2.64
N GLN A 222 -19.64 2.65 -2.28
CA GLN A 222 -20.22 2.91 -0.96
C GLN A 222 -19.43 2.23 0.18
N ASP A 223 -18.90 1.06 -0.08
CA ASP A 223 -18.06 0.33 0.88
C ASP A 223 -16.72 1.03 1.08
N TYR A 224 -16.10 1.53 0.00
CA TYR A 224 -14.87 2.32 0.08
C TYR A 224 -15.09 3.62 0.88
N LEU A 225 -16.12 4.40 0.54
CA LEU A 225 -16.46 5.63 1.26
C LEU A 225 -16.77 5.36 2.74
N ALA A 226 -17.45 4.26 3.06
CA ALA A 226 -17.74 3.87 4.44
C ALA A 226 -16.46 3.48 5.21
N ARG A 227 -15.45 2.88 4.54
CA ARG A 227 -14.13 2.59 5.15
C ARG A 227 -13.37 3.88 5.44
N LEU A 228 -13.26 4.82 4.50
CA LEU A 228 -12.62 6.13 4.73
C LEU A 228 -13.22 6.85 5.95
N ARG A 229 -14.56 6.88 6.01
CA ARG A 229 -15.27 7.48 7.15
C ARG A 229 -15.02 6.75 8.46
N LEU A 230 -14.92 5.41 8.43
CA LEU A 230 -14.61 4.61 9.61
C LEU A 230 -13.21 4.92 10.14
N GLU A 231 -12.22 4.98 9.27
CA GLU A 231 -10.83 5.29 9.61
C GLU A 231 -10.70 6.68 10.23
N ALA A 232 -11.35 7.68 9.63
CA ALA A 232 -11.41 9.02 10.20
C ALA A 232 -12.09 9.04 11.57
N ALA A 233 -13.18 8.29 11.76
CA ALA A 233 -13.87 8.18 13.03
C ALA A 233 -13.01 7.48 14.10
N MET A 234 -12.28 6.43 13.74
CA MET A 234 -11.35 5.75 14.64
C MET A 234 -10.25 6.70 15.11
N LEU A 235 -9.69 7.50 14.20
CA LEU A 235 -8.70 8.53 14.54
C LEU A 235 -9.26 9.55 15.51
N LEU A 236 -10.44 10.12 15.21
CA LEU A 236 -11.08 11.12 16.03
C LEU A 236 -11.40 10.59 17.45
N LEU A 237 -11.89 9.36 17.55
CA LEU A 237 -12.21 8.69 18.81
C LEU A 237 -10.96 8.36 19.66
N ARG A 238 -9.79 8.17 19.05
CA ARG A 238 -8.52 7.95 19.78
C ARG A 238 -7.90 9.25 20.30
N GLN A 239 -8.04 10.35 19.58
CA GLN A 239 -7.32 11.61 19.85
C GLN A 239 -8.11 12.59 20.71
N SER A 240 -9.40 12.36 20.96
CA SER A 240 -10.27 13.32 21.65
C SER A 240 -11.32 12.62 22.49
N ASP A 241 -11.90 13.36 23.45
CA ASP A 241 -13.07 12.94 24.23
C ASP A 241 -14.39 13.03 23.43
N THR A 242 -14.30 12.95 22.10
CA THR A 242 -15.46 13.02 21.20
C THR A 242 -16.38 11.84 21.41
N THR A 243 -17.68 12.08 21.46
CA THR A 243 -18.66 11.01 21.57
C THR A 243 -18.77 10.23 20.25
N LEU A 244 -19.22 8.97 20.31
CA LEU A 244 -19.45 8.16 19.11
C LEU A 244 -20.42 8.85 18.13
N THR A 245 -21.41 9.53 18.65
CA THR A 245 -22.41 10.27 17.88
C THR A 245 -21.78 11.44 17.12
N ASP A 246 -20.97 12.23 17.82
CA ASP A 246 -20.29 13.39 17.21
C ASP A 246 -19.25 12.94 16.19
N ALA A 247 -18.48 11.88 16.49
CA ALA A 247 -17.53 11.28 15.57
C ALA A 247 -18.23 10.79 14.29
N ALA A 248 -19.41 10.14 14.41
CA ALA A 248 -20.15 9.67 13.25
C ALA A 248 -20.55 10.84 12.33
N TYR A 249 -21.12 11.90 12.87
CA TYR A 249 -21.53 13.06 12.07
C TYR A 249 -20.32 13.82 11.50
N ALA A 250 -19.28 14.03 12.28
CA ALA A 250 -18.06 14.71 11.86
C ALA A 250 -17.37 13.98 10.69
N CYS A 251 -17.49 12.64 10.65
CA CYS A 251 -16.92 11.82 9.58
C CYS A 251 -17.92 11.54 8.43
N GLY A 252 -19.06 12.21 8.38
CA GLY A 252 -20.00 12.16 7.26
C GLY A 252 -20.98 10.98 7.28
N PHE A 253 -21.11 10.25 8.39
CA PHE A 253 -22.22 9.28 8.52
C PHE A 253 -23.53 10.01 8.78
N SER A 254 -24.58 9.62 8.07
CA SER A 254 -25.91 10.21 8.26
C SER A 254 -26.62 9.80 9.54
N ASP A 255 -26.12 8.76 10.22
CA ASP A 255 -26.64 8.24 11.48
C ASP A 255 -25.56 7.39 12.15
N PRO A 256 -25.36 7.52 13.49
CA PRO A 256 -24.38 6.73 14.26
C PRO A 256 -24.51 5.20 14.10
N LYS A 257 -25.71 4.70 13.75
CA LYS A 257 -25.92 3.27 13.46
C LYS A 257 -25.08 2.78 12.28
N TYR A 258 -24.80 3.64 11.30
CA TYR A 258 -23.95 3.26 10.14
C TYR A 258 -22.49 3.17 10.53
N LEU A 259 -22.02 4.02 11.45
CA LEU A 259 -20.67 3.88 12.03
C LEU A 259 -20.58 2.55 12.82
N ASN A 260 -21.55 2.25 13.69
CA ASN A 260 -21.60 0.96 14.40
C ASN A 260 -21.56 -0.24 13.43
N ARG A 261 -22.37 -0.19 12.34
CA ARG A 261 -22.38 -1.23 11.32
C ARG A 261 -21.02 -1.34 10.61
N SER A 262 -20.36 -0.22 10.35
CA SER A 262 -19.04 -0.19 9.72
C SER A 262 -17.98 -0.82 10.62
N PHE A 263 -17.97 -0.54 11.92
CA PHE A 263 -17.11 -1.21 12.89
C PHE A 263 -17.34 -2.73 12.87
N GLN A 264 -18.60 -3.17 12.96
CA GLN A 264 -18.93 -4.60 12.99
C GLN A 264 -18.53 -5.29 11.67
N LYS A 265 -18.79 -4.64 10.52
CA LYS A 265 -18.48 -5.22 9.19
C LYS A 265 -16.98 -5.34 8.93
N ASN A 266 -16.18 -4.32 9.33
CA ASN A 266 -14.78 -4.26 8.96
C ASN A 266 -13.84 -4.79 10.06
N LEU A 267 -14.24 -4.69 11.35
CA LEU A 267 -13.39 -5.07 12.49
C LEU A 267 -13.97 -6.22 13.33
N GLY A 268 -15.19 -6.66 13.05
CA GLY A 268 -15.86 -7.74 13.80
C GLY A 268 -16.25 -7.35 15.23
N MET A 269 -16.11 -6.09 15.63
CA MET A 269 -16.34 -5.63 17.00
C MET A 269 -17.14 -4.31 17.04
N SER A 270 -17.65 -3.96 18.22
CA SER A 270 -18.32 -2.68 18.42
C SER A 270 -17.32 -1.53 18.64
N PRO A 271 -17.69 -0.27 18.39
CA PRO A 271 -16.83 0.88 18.68
C PRO A 271 -16.37 0.95 20.14
N ARG A 272 -17.23 0.53 21.08
CA ARG A 272 -16.91 0.49 22.52
C ARG A 272 -15.83 -0.55 22.84
N GLN A 273 -15.93 -1.74 22.28
CA GLN A 273 -14.90 -2.78 22.41
C GLN A 273 -13.58 -2.29 21.81
N TRP A 274 -13.64 -1.74 20.60
CA TRP A 274 -12.46 -1.21 19.95
C TRP A 274 -11.77 -0.11 20.76
N LEU A 275 -12.53 0.84 21.35
CA LEU A 275 -11.98 1.88 22.22
C LEU A 275 -11.35 1.31 23.49
N GLN A 276 -11.90 0.24 24.08
CA GLN A 276 -11.29 -0.42 25.24
C GLN A 276 -9.94 -1.04 24.93
N GLU A 277 -9.80 -1.62 23.73
CA GLU A 277 -8.57 -2.28 23.28
C GLU A 277 -7.52 -1.28 22.76
N ASN A 278 -7.96 -0.12 22.27
CA ASN A 278 -7.10 0.86 21.57
C ASN A 278 -7.00 2.21 22.29
N ARG A 279 -7.32 2.31 23.58
CA ARG A 279 -7.10 3.53 24.35
C ARG A 279 -5.61 3.86 24.39
N PRO A 280 -5.22 5.11 24.09
CA PRO A 280 -3.83 5.54 24.23
C PRO A 280 -3.39 5.32 25.68
N ASP A 281 -2.29 4.63 25.87
CA ASP A 281 -1.60 4.58 27.16
C ASP A 281 -0.93 5.96 27.38
N PRO A 282 -1.35 6.74 28.40
CA PRO A 282 -0.77 8.05 28.67
C PRO A 282 0.73 8.02 28.98
N SER A 283 1.28 6.83 29.30
CA SER A 283 2.69 6.63 29.60
C SER A 283 3.54 6.36 28.35
N ARG A 284 2.92 6.12 27.18
CA ARG A 284 3.62 5.89 25.92
C ARG A 284 3.74 7.18 25.14
N ALA A 285 4.96 7.59 24.81
CA ALA A 285 5.19 8.71 23.90
C ALA A 285 4.40 8.46 22.58
N PRO A 286 3.79 9.51 21.98
CA PRO A 286 3.09 9.35 20.71
C PRO A 286 4.10 8.85 19.67
N SER A 287 3.95 7.60 19.25
CA SER A 287 4.66 7.09 18.08
C SER A 287 4.14 7.84 16.85
N ALA A 288 5.02 8.12 15.90
CA ALA A 288 4.67 8.71 14.61
C ALA A 288 3.94 7.66 13.72
N GLU A 289 2.95 6.96 14.29
CA GLU A 289 2.10 6.03 13.56
C GLU A 289 1.06 6.84 12.79
N ASP A 290 0.96 6.60 11.50
CA ASP A 290 -0.17 7.09 10.72
C ASP A 290 -1.44 6.44 11.29
N PRO A 291 -2.37 7.20 11.90
CA PRO A 291 -3.53 6.62 12.56
C PRO A 291 -4.52 5.96 11.58
N ARG A 292 -4.36 6.16 10.28
CA ARG A 292 -5.20 5.56 9.23
C ARG A 292 -4.71 4.19 8.79
N THR A 293 -3.40 3.96 8.85
CA THR A 293 -2.76 2.76 8.32
C THR A 293 -2.06 2.05 9.45
N ALA A 294 -2.43 1.84 10.59
CA ALA A 294 -1.80 1.07 11.67
C ALA A 294 -0.41 0.49 11.27
N GLN A 295 0.51 1.38 10.87
CA GLN A 295 1.85 1.05 10.42
C GLN A 295 2.88 2.05 10.96
N ARG A 296 4.11 1.57 11.22
CA ARG A 296 5.24 2.38 11.66
C ARG A 296 6.43 2.17 10.73
N ILE A 297 6.85 3.20 10.02
CA ILE A 297 8.07 3.16 9.23
C ILE A 297 9.27 3.27 10.18
N LEU A 298 10.24 2.37 10.05
CA LEU A 298 11.45 2.38 10.84
C LEU A 298 12.36 3.54 10.41
N THR A 299 13.01 4.16 11.39
CA THR A 299 14.03 5.18 11.13
C THR A 299 15.24 4.57 10.40
N PRO A 300 16.06 5.38 9.70
CA PRO A 300 17.28 4.90 9.06
C PRO A 300 18.24 4.18 10.03
N ASP A 301 18.32 4.59 11.29
CA ASP A 301 19.17 3.96 12.29
C ASP A 301 18.64 2.59 12.73
N GLU A 302 17.34 2.47 12.94
CA GLU A 302 16.68 1.18 13.20
C GLU A 302 16.84 0.21 12.02
N CYS A 303 16.74 0.71 10.78
CA CYS A 303 16.99 -0.10 9.59
C CYS A 303 18.44 -0.59 9.52
N ARG A 304 19.42 0.26 9.83
CA ARG A 304 20.83 -0.12 9.87
C ARG A 304 21.09 -1.20 10.93
N ALA A 305 20.63 -0.98 12.15
CA ALA A 305 20.76 -1.96 13.24
C ALA A 305 20.14 -3.32 12.88
N LEU A 306 18.98 -3.32 12.22
CA LEU A 306 18.33 -4.54 11.75
C LEU A 306 19.17 -5.26 10.67
N LEU A 307 19.69 -4.51 9.69
CA LEU A 307 20.50 -5.06 8.61
C LEU A 307 21.82 -5.67 9.11
N ASP A 308 22.41 -5.08 10.16
CA ASP A 308 23.62 -5.61 10.78
C ASP A 308 23.34 -6.91 11.56
N ALA A 309 22.16 -7.02 12.16
CA ALA A 309 21.72 -8.24 12.85
C ALA A 309 21.34 -9.39 11.91
N LEU A 310 21.01 -9.11 10.65
CA LEU A 310 20.55 -10.11 9.67
C LEU A 310 21.69 -10.90 9.01
N GLU A 311 22.96 -10.71 9.38
CA GLU A 311 24.12 -11.40 8.80
C GLU A 311 23.92 -11.69 7.29
N ILE A 312 23.86 -10.63 6.47
CA ILE A 312 23.69 -10.77 5.02
C ILE A 312 24.99 -11.35 4.47
N PRO A 313 25.00 -12.60 3.96
CA PRO A 313 26.20 -13.24 3.46
C PRO A 313 26.76 -12.54 2.20
#